data_6cd51b0a7d6f92d9470f1d117eda64ec
#
_entry.id   6cd51b0a7d6f92d9470f1d117eda64ec
#
_cell.length_a   1.000
_cell.length_b   1.000
_cell.length_c   1.000
_cell.angle_alpha   90.00
_cell.angle_beta   90.00
_cell.angle_gamma   90.00
#
_symmetry.space_group_name_H-M   'P 1'
#
loop_
_entity.id
_entity.type
_entity.pdbx_description
1 polymer ?
#
loop_
_entity_poly.entity_id
_entity_poly.type
_entity_poly.pdbx_seq_one_letter_code
_entity_poly.pdbx_strand_id
1 'polypeptide(L)'
;IANGVPHNNWNLLQARFIMNVGLVLEDNKEYADGKGREYYIDYVMNRSSIRQWSLTRLADYGFDINTGIWAECPGYSSVVINDYANFVNQFDTNLQYDLVKAMPVLSKAVATTPQYLFPNRMICGFGDTHPGYLSTNFFIRMIQNAQANGKKEQENYFTALLKCLNPDLGNDKTEKKNVRVSVNSFFEDKPLTLNPKVQPGKIEDYVSPLFYAPNVSWLV
;
A
#
# COMPACT_ATOMS: atom_id res chain seq x y z
N ILE A 1 -21.45 2.92 -11.40
CA ILE A 1 -21.14 4.10 -10.56
C ILE A 1 -20.38 5.06 -11.45
N ALA A 2 -21.00 6.19 -11.75
CA ALA A 2 -20.38 7.19 -12.60
C ALA A 2 -19.53 8.14 -11.74
N ASN A 3 -18.38 7.68 -11.31
CA ASN A 3 -17.38 8.62 -10.80
C ASN A 3 -16.73 9.27 -12.02
N GLY A 4 -16.96 10.53 -12.22
CA GLY A 4 -16.51 11.23 -13.40
C GLY A 4 -15.00 11.32 -13.57
N VAL A 5 -14.19 10.79 -12.61
CA VAL A 5 -12.74 10.97 -12.57
C VAL A 5 -12.06 9.67 -12.15
N PRO A 6 -11.52 8.89 -13.10
CA PRO A 6 -10.93 7.58 -12.78
C PRO A 6 -9.53 7.64 -12.15
N HIS A 7 -8.94 8.82 -12.01
CA HIS A 7 -7.57 9.01 -11.54
C HIS A 7 -7.46 9.44 -10.06
N ASN A 8 -8.46 9.12 -9.25
CA ASN A 8 -8.47 9.42 -7.82
C ASN A 8 -8.57 8.13 -6.97
N ASN A 9 -8.56 8.28 -5.65
CA ASN A 9 -8.65 7.19 -4.68
C ASN A 9 -9.89 6.30 -4.83
N TRP A 10 -11.02 6.81 -5.36
CA TRP A 10 -12.22 6.01 -5.62
C TRP A 10 -11.98 4.87 -6.62
N ASN A 11 -11.04 5.06 -7.54
CA ASN A 11 -10.64 4.00 -8.47
C ASN A 11 -10.10 2.76 -7.73
N LEU A 12 -9.34 2.96 -6.65
CA LEU A 12 -8.79 1.87 -5.84
C LEU A 12 -9.88 1.09 -5.13
N LEU A 13 -10.91 1.78 -4.62
CA LEU A 13 -12.05 1.13 -4.00
C LEU A 13 -12.78 0.21 -4.98
N GLN A 14 -13.01 0.66 -6.20
CA GLN A 14 -13.63 -0.15 -7.26
C GLN A 14 -12.73 -1.32 -7.67
N ALA A 15 -11.44 -1.08 -7.87
CA ALA A 15 -10.45 -2.10 -8.19
C ALA A 15 -10.42 -3.21 -7.12
N ARG A 16 -10.49 -2.84 -5.84
CA ARG A 16 -10.53 -3.80 -4.72
C ARG A 16 -11.75 -4.71 -4.79
N PHE A 17 -12.94 -4.17 -5.08
CA PHE A 17 -14.13 -5.00 -5.24
C PHE A 17 -13.99 -5.97 -6.41
N ILE A 18 -13.50 -5.51 -7.56
CA ILE A 18 -13.29 -6.36 -8.74
C ILE A 18 -12.25 -7.44 -8.44
N MET A 19 -11.15 -7.08 -7.77
CA MET A 19 -10.11 -8.02 -7.35
C MET A 19 -10.66 -9.11 -6.44
N ASN A 20 -11.44 -8.74 -5.42
CA ASN A 20 -12.04 -9.70 -4.50
C ASN A 20 -12.99 -10.66 -5.22
N VAL A 21 -13.77 -10.18 -6.20
CA VAL A 21 -14.58 -11.04 -7.06
C VAL A 21 -13.69 -11.99 -7.86
N GLY A 22 -12.65 -11.48 -8.50
CA GLY A 22 -11.70 -12.30 -9.25
C GLY A 22 -11.09 -13.42 -8.40
N LEU A 23 -10.70 -13.13 -7.17
CA LEU A 23 -10.04 -14.11 -6.29
C LEU A 23 -10.94 -15.28 -5.88
N VAL A 24 -12.27 -15.11 -5.87
CA VAL A 24 -13.22 -16.19 -5.49
C VAL A 24 -13.78 -16.95 -6.69
N LEU A 25 -13.52 -16.47 -7.91
CA LEU A 25 -13.95 -17.16 -9.12
C LEU A 25 -12.98 -18.29 -9.50
N GLU A 26 -13.51 -19.26 -10.23
CA GLU A 26 -12.72 -20.28 -10.92
C GLU A 26 -12.00 -19.69 -12.15
N ASP A 27 -11.16 -20.50 -12.79
CA ASP A 27 -10.42 -20.11 -13.99
C ASP A 27 -11.36 -19.72 -15.15
N ASN A 28 -10.89 -18.88 -16.07
CA ASN A 28 -11.67 -18.36 -17.20
C ASN A 28 -12.39 -19.46 -18.00
N LYS A 29 -11.74 -20.62 -18.15
CA LYS A 29 -12.26 -21.77 -18.92
C LYS A 29 -13.54 -22.39 -18.33
N GLU A 30 -13.81 -22.15 -17.05
CA GLU A 30 -15.00 -22.69 -16.37
C GLU A 30 -16.27 -21.86 -16.66
N TYR A 31 -16.12 -20.72 -17.36
CA TYR A 31 -17.21 -19.82 -17.68
C TYR A 31 -17.43 -19.73 -19.19
N ALA A 32 -18.68 -19.80 -19.64
CA ALA A 32 -19.05 -19.77 -21.05
C ALA A 32 -18.63 -18.49 -21.77
N ASP A 33 -18.56 -17.35 -21.04
CA ASP A 33 -18.10 -16.06 -21.57
C ASP A 33 -16.59 -15.80 -21.35
N GLY A 34 -15.87 -16.78 -20.80
CA GLY A 34 -14.44 -16.68 -20.53
C GLY A 34 -14.06 -15.65 -19.45
N LYS A 35 -14.99 -15.28 -18.58
CA LYS A 35 -14.77 -14.24 -17.56
C LYS A 35 -14.68 -14.81 -16.15
N GLY A 36 -13.63 -15.55 -15.90
CA GLY A 36 -13.27 -16.06 -14.60
C GLY A 36 -12.19 -15.22 -13.90
N ARG A 37 -11.42 -15.87 -13.04
CA ARG A 37 -10.37 -15.26 -12.20
C ARG A 37 -9.40 -14.39 -13.00
N GLU A 38 -8.77 -14.95 -14.02
CA GLU A 38 -7.71 -14.28 -14.77
C GLU A 38 -8.25 -13.06 -15.52
N TYR A 39 -9.50 -13.12 -16.01
CA TYR A 39 -10.14 -12.01 -16.68
C TYR A 39 -10.27 -10.79 -15.73
N TYR A 40 -10.74 -10.98 -14.50
CA TYR A 40 -10.94 -9.90 -13.56
C TYR A 40 -9.63 -9.41 -12.96
N ILE A 41 -8.65 -10.30 -12.74
CA ILE A 41 -7.30 -9.90 -12.32
C ILE A 41 -6.64 -9.03 -13.39
N ASP A 42 -6.66 -9.47 -14.66
CA ASP A 42 -6.14 -8.69 -15.78
C ASP A 42 -6.88 -7.36 -15.95
N TYR A 43 -8.19 -7.35 -15.73
CA TYR A 43 -8.98 -6.12 -15.77
C TYR A 43 -8.49 -5.09 -14.75
N VAL A 44 -8.26 -5.51 -13.53
CA VAL A 44 -7.75 -4.63 -12.46
C VAL A 44 -6.33 -4.15 -12.76
N MET A 45 -5.48 -5.04 -13.24
CA MET A 45 -4.06 -4.74 -13.42
C MET A 45 -3.76 -3.92 -14.67
N ASN A 46 -4.41 -4.24 -15.80
CA ASN A 46 -3.93 -3.81 -17.11
C ASN A 46 -4.98 -3.06 -17.94
N ARG A 47 -6.28 -3.20 -17.63
CA ARG A 47 -7.32 -2.59 -18.46
C ARG A 47 -7.79 -1.28 -17.90
N SER A 48 -7.91 -0.30 -18.76
CA SER A 48 -8.42 1.03 -18.42
C SER A 48 -9.59 1.41 -19.32
N SER A 49 -10.58 2.05 -18.72
CA SER A 49 -11.72 2.67 -19.40
C SER A 49 -11.81 4.14 -19.02
N ILE A 50 -12.80 4.84 -19.56
CA ILE A 50 -13.08 6.23 -19.16
C ILE A 50 -13.54 6.36 -17.71
N ARG A 51 -13.93 5.25 -17.05
CA ARG A 51 -14.49 5.24 -15.69
C ARG A 51 -13.64 4.49 -14.68
N GLN A 52 -12.74 3.64 -15.14
CA GLN A 52 -11.89 2.80 -14.32
C GLN A 52 -10.51 2.70 -14.94
N TRP A 53 -9.48 3.12 -14.24
CA TRP A 53 -8.11 2.90 -14.64
C TRP A 53 -7.55 1.63 -14.00
N SER A 54 -6.64 0.98 -14.70
CA SER A 54 -5.84 -0.10 -14.13
C SER A 54 -4.98 0.39 -12.98
N LEU A 55 -4.58 -0.52 -12.08
CA LEU A 55 -3.68 -0.19 -10.97
C LEU A 55 -2.36 0.39 -11.47
N THR A 56 -1.80 -0.17 -12.54
CA THR A 56 -0.54 0.31 -13.14
C THR A 56 -0.68 1.74 -13.64
N ARG A 57 -1.70 2.01 -14.44
CA ARG A 57 -1.94 3.36 -14.97
C ARG A 57 -2.21 4.39 -13.87
N LEU A 58 -2.95 4.00 -12.84
CA LEU A 58 -3.24 4.89 -11.73
C LEU A 58 -1.99 5.20 -10.91
N ALA A 59 -1.12 4.20 -10.68
CA ALA A 59 0.14 4.39 -10.01
C ALA A 59 1.08 5.32 -10.79
N ASP A 60 1.21 5.10 -12.10
CA ASP A 60 2.05 5.93 -12.98
C ASP A 60 1.58 7.39 -13.06
N TYR A 61 0.28 7.61 -12.95
CA TYR A 61 -0.29 8.95 -13.00
C TYR A 61 -0.21 9.68 -11.66
N GLY A 62 -0.51 8.99 -10.57
CA GLY A 62 -0.77 9.61 -9.28
C GLY A 62 0.45 9.68 -8.37
N PHE A 63 1.46 8.80 -8.54
CA PHE A 63 2.70 8.87 -7.79
C PHE A 63 3.79 9.63 -8.55
N ASP A 64 4.52 10.47 -7.84
CA ASP A 64 5.80 10.95 -8.35
C ASP A 64 6.79 9.78 -8.38
N ILE A 65 7.29 9.44 -9.57
CA ILE A 65 8.14 8.25 -9.78
C ILE A 65 9.48 8.33 -9.04
N ASN A 66 9.96 9.53 -8.75
CA ASN A 66 11.24 9.73 -8.08
C ASN A 66 11.11 9.63 -6.56
N THR A 67 10.04 10.18 -6.00
CA THR A 67 9.85 10.32 -4.56
C THR A 67 8.83 9.35 -3.98
N GLY A 68 7.89 8.86 -4.79
CA GLY A 68 6.77 8.03 -4.33
C GLY A 68 5.62 8.82 -3.70
N ILE A 69 5.67 10.16 -3.73
CA ILE A 69 4.57 10.99 -3.22
C ILE A 69 3.35 10.85 -4.12
N TRP A 70 2.18 10.65 -3.51
CA TRP A 70 0.89 10.70 -4.19
C TRP A 70 0.41 12.14 -4.34
N ALA A 71 -0.28 12.45 -5.45
CA ALA A 71 -0.71 13.79 -5.88
C ALA A 71 -1.87 14.39 -5.07
N GLU A 72 -2.10 13.94 -3.86
CA GLU A 72 -3.13 14.48 -2.95
C GLU A 72 -2.51 14.84 -1.59
N CYS A 73 -3.29 15.42 -0.68
CA CYS A 73 -2.82 15.75 0.66
C CYS A 73 -2.38 14.52 1.46
N PRO A 74 -1.58 14.67 2.53
CA PRO A 74 -0.97 13.56 3.27
C PRO A 74 -1.97 12.50 3.77
N GLY A 75 -3.16 12.93 4.19
CA GLY A 75 -4.21 12.03 4.62
C GLY A 75 -4.66 11.08 3.50
N TYR A 76 -5.00 11.62 2.32
CA TYR A 76 -5.37 10.81 1.15
C TYR A 76 -4.20 10.02 0.60
N SER A 77 -2.98 10.57 0.60
CA SER A 77 -1.78 9.82 0.25
C SER A 77 -1.61 8.57 1.12
N SER A 78 -1.81 8.70 2.42
CA SER A 78 -1.74 7.58 3.36
C SER A 78 -2.82 6.52 3.07
N VAL A 79 -4.04 6.92 2.73
CA VAL A 79 -5.13 5.99 2.34
C VAL A 79 -4.78 5.24 1.06
N VAL A 80 -4.33 5.95 0.03
CA VAL A 80 -3.94 5.36 -1.26
C VAL A 80 -2.79 4.37 -1.10
N ILE A 81 -1.74 4.75 -0.34
CA ILE A 81 -0.60 3.86 -0.06
C ILE A 81 -1.07 2.61 0.68
N ASN A 82 -2.00 2.76 1.63
CA ASN A 82 -2.55 1.62 2.36
C ASN A 82 -3.37 0.69 1.46
N ASP A 83 -4.14 1.21 0.53
CA ASP A 83 -4.91 0.42 -0.43
C ASP A 83 -3.98 -0.36 -1.37
N TYR A 84 -2.93 0.29 -1.92
CA TYR A 84 -1.92 -0.42 -2.72
C TYR A 84 -1.17 -1.49 -1.91
N ALA A 85 -0.85 -1.23 -0.65
CA ALA A 85 -0.22 -2.22 0.22
C ALA A 85 -1.12 -3.44 0.45
N ASN A 86 -2.43 -3.25 0.54
CA ASN A 86 -3.39 -4.36 0.59
C ASN A 86 -3.42 -5.16 -0.73
N PHE A 87 -3.33 -4.51 -1.89
CA PHE A 87 -3.15 -5.22 -3.16
C PHE A 87 -1.85 -6.02 -3.19
N VAL A 88 -0.73 -5.45 -2.72
CA VAL A 88 0.54 -6.20 -2.59
C VAL A 88 0.33 -7.49 -1.83
N ASN A 89 -0.31 -7.42 -0.66
CA ASN A 89 -0.60 -8.61 0.13
C ASN A 89 -1.49 -9.63 -0.60
N GLN A 90 -2.56 -9.18 -1.26
CA GLN A 90 -3.45 -10.06 -2.02
C GLN A 90 -2.73 -10.75 -3.18
N PHE A 91 -1.87 -10.03 -3.90
CA PHE A 91 -1.09 -10.59 -5.01
C PHE A 91 -0.04 -11.60 -4.52
N ASP A 92 0.69 -11.28 -3.45
CA ASP A 92 1.67 -12.21 -2.87
C ASP A 92 1.01 -13.48 -2.33
N THR A 93 -0.12 -13.35 -1.63
CA THR A 93 -0.76 -14.45 -0.91
C THR A 93 -1.55 -15.35 -1.84
N ASN A 94 -2.32 -14.78 -2.77
CA ASN A 94 -3.28 -15.54 -3.56
C ASN A 94 -2.80 -15.84 -4.98
N LEU A 95 -1.87 -15.04 -5.51
CA LEU A 95 -1.43 -15.16 -6.91
C LEU A 95 0.06 -15.47 -7.05
N GLN A 96 0.81 -15.47 -5.94
CA GLN A 96 2.28 -15.63 -5.94
C GLN A 96 2.96 -14.67 -6.91
N TYR A 97 2.45 -13.42 -6.94
CA TYR A 97 2.90 -12.39 -7.85
C TYR A 97 3.45 -11.19 -7.09
N ASP A 98 4.71 -10.85 -7.34
CA ASP A 98 5.41 -9.73 -6.71
C ASP A 98 5.00 -8.39 -7.32
N LEU A 99 3.94 -7.80 -6.78
CA LEU A 99 3.41 -6.51 -7.25
C LEU A 99 4.40 -5.36 -7.05
N VAL A 100 5.22 -5.41 -6.00
CA VAL A 100 6.26 -4.38 -5.73
C VAL A 100 7.36 -4.41 -6.78
N LYS A 101 7.69 -5.59 -7.33
CA LYS A 101 8.60 -5.71 -8.46
C LYS A 101 7.99 -5.11 -9.73
N ALA A 102 6.70 -5.33 -9.97
CA ALA A 102 5.98 -4.80 -11.13
C ALA A 102 5.77 -3.28 -11.04
N MET A 103 5.58 -2.75 -9.82
CA MET A 103 5.38 -1.33 -9.53
C MET A 103 6.34 -0.85 -8.44
N PRO A 104 7.63 -0.60 -8.76
CA PRO A 104 8.64 -0.23 -7.75
C PRO A 104 8.34 1.07 -6.99
N VAL A 105 7.52 1.95 -7.56
CA VAL A 105 7.07 3.18 -6.91
C VAL A 105 6.35 2.92 -5.58
N LEU A 106 5.71 1.76 -5.41
CA LEU A 106 5.01 1.41 -4.16
C LEU A 106 5.97 1.31 -2.97
N SER A 107 7.15 0.74 -3.19
CA SER A 107 8.19 0.70 -2.15
C SER A 107 8.68 2.10 -1.78
N LYS A 108 8.88 2.97 -2.78
CA LYS A 108 9.24 4.37 -2.55
C LYS A 108 8.13 5.12 -1.81
N ALA A 109 6.87 4.92 -2.21
CA ALA A 109 5.73 5.56 -1.58
C ALA A 109 5.66 5.27 -0.07
N VAL A 110 5.85 4.01 0.33
CA VAL A 110 5.90 3.64 1.74
C VAL A 110 7.13 4.21 2.43
N ALA A 111 8.31 4.16 1.80
CA ALA A 111 9.56 4.69 2.35
C ALA A 111 9.52 6.21 2.58
N THR A 112 8.72 6.92 1.79
CA THR A 112 8.61 8.40 1.86
C THR A 112 7.60 8.87 2.90
N THR A 113 6.75 8.00 3.44
CA THR A 113 5.72 8.41 4.40
C THR A 113 6.23 9.15 5.65
N PRO A 114 7.46 8.97 6.17
CA PRO A 114 8.00 9.80 7.23
C PRO A 114 8.03 11.30 6.92
N GLN A 115 8.12 11.69 5.63
CA GLN A 115 8.07 13.09 5.20
C GLN A 115 6.71 13.75 5.48
N TYR A 116 5.67 12.96 5.73
CA TYR A 116 4.34 13.47 6.08
C TYR A 116 4.19 13.84 7.56
N LEU A 117 5.23 13.62 8.39
CA LEU A 117 5.11 13.67 9.83
C LEU A 117 5.64 14.98 10.41
N PHE A 118 4.92 15.52 11.37
CA PHE A 118 5.46 16.47 12.32
C PHE A 118 6.42 15.77 13.31
N PRO A 119 7.26 16.51 14.04
CA PRO A 119 8.16 15.95 15.06
C PRO A 119 7.46 15.10 16.13
N ASN A 120 6.18 15.36 16.41
CA ASN A 120 5.35 14.56 17.31
C ASN A 120 4.79 13.29 16.67
N ARG A 121 5.23 12.93 15.46
CA ARG A 121 4.82 11.76 14.65
C ARG A 121 3.37 11.77 14.18
N MET A 122 2.67 12.88 14.30
CA MET A 122 1.36 13.04 13.68
C MET A 122 1.52 13.46 12.22
N ILE A 123 0.60 13.02 11.37
CA ILE A 123 0.56 13.43 9.97
C ILE A 123 0.35 14.93 9.89
N CYS A 124 1.14 15.61 9.06
CA CYS A 124 1.02 17.05 8.85
C CYS A 124 -0.34 17.36 8.20
N GLY A 125 -1.04 18.31 8.81
CA GLY A 125 -2.41 18.66 8.42
C GLY A 125 -2.46 19.79 7.42
N PHE A 126 -2.44 19.48 6.13
CA PHE A 126 -2.84 20.43 5.10
C PHE A 126 -3.84 19.78 4.15
N GLY A 127 -4.58 20.59 3.40
CA GLY A 127 -5.70 20.11 2.59
C GLY A 127 -6.76 19.45 3.49
N ASP A 128 -7.34 18.38 2.99
CA ASP A 128 -8.35 17.58 3.69
C ASP A 128 -7.74 16.46 4.55
N THR A 129 -6.64 16.77 5.25
CA THR A 129 -5.96 15.84 6.16
C THR A 129 -6.44 16.04 7.58
N HIS A 130 -7.00 14.99 8.18
CA HIS A 130 -7.28 14.97 9.61
C HIS A 130 -6.02 14.58 10.40
N PRO A 131 -5.78 15.21 11.58
CA PRO A 131 -4.69 14.81 12.45
C PRO A 131 -4.79 13.32 12.82
N GLY A 132 -3.66 12.62 12.78
CA GLY A 132 -3.61 11.20 13.06
C GLY A 132 -2.20 10.64 12.94
N TYR A 133 -2.07 9.34 13.12
CA TYR A 133 -0.81 8.64 12.97
C TYR A 133 -0.80 7.86 11.65
N LEU A 134 0.39 7.59 11.11
CA LEU A 134 0.53 6.72 9.96
C LEU A 134 0.03 5.31 10.29
N SER A 135 -0.65 4.70 9.31
CA SER A 135 -1.01 3.29 9.42
C SER A 135 0.26 2.42 9.46
N THR A 136 0.31 1.48 10.38
CA THR A 136 1.38 0.47 10.42
C THR A 136 1.22 -0.56 9.31
N ASN A 137 0.01 -0.72 8.77
CA ASN A 137 -0.33 -1.77 7.82
C ASN A 137 0.54 -1.75 6.56
N PHE A 138 0.77 -0.60 5.95
CA PHE A 138 1.56 -0.57 4.72
C PHE A 138 3.04 -0.94 4.93
N PHE A 139 3.62 -0.63 6.10
CA PHE A 139 4.96 -1.15 6.46
C PHE A 139 4.96 -2.67 6.61
N ILE A 140 3.94 -3.19 7.31
CA ILE A 140 3.75 -4.63 7.50
C ILE A 140 3.67 -5.34 6.15
N ARG A 141 2.86 -4.82 5.21
CA ARG A 141 2.71 -5.42 3.87
C ARG A 141 4.01 -5.39 3.06
N MET A 142 4.81 -4.32 3.17
CA MET A 142 6.13 -4.28 2.53
C MET A 142 7.10 -5.28 3.13
N ILE A 143 7.09 -5.48 4.44
CA ILE A 143 7.91 -6.50 5.11
C ILE A 143 7.48 -7.90 4.64
N GLN A 144 6.18 -8.19 4.62
CA GLN A 144 5.64 -9.48 4.17
C GLN A 144 5.97 -9.76 2.70
N ASN A 145 5.84 -8.76 1.82
CA ASN A 145 6.27 -8.87 0.42
C ASN A 145 7.76 -9.18 0.31
N ALA A 146 8.59 -8.46 1.06
CA ALA A 146 10.03 -8.68 1.06
C ALA A 146 10.39 -10.09 1.54
N GLN A 147 9.73 -10.59 2.58
CA GLN A 147 9.89 -11.97 3.09
C GLN A 147 9.46 -13.01 2.06
N ALA A 148 8.29 -12.84 1.43
CA ALA A 148 7.77 -13.76 0.43
C ALA A 148 8.68 -13.86 -0.80
N ASN A 149 9.37 -12.77 -1.14
CA ASN A 149 10.20 -12.66 -2.34
C ASN A 149 11.72 -12.68 -2.07
N GLY A 150 12.14 -13.01 -0.84
CA GLY A 150 13.56 -13.14 -0.47
C GLY A 150 14.38 -11.85 -0.49
N LYS A 151 13.74 -10.66 -0.40
CA LYS A 151 14.34 -9.33 -0.48
C LYS A 151 14.84 -8.86 0.89
N LYS A 152 15.93 -9.43 1.38
CA LYS A 152 16.39 -9.25 2.76
C LYS A 152 16.74 -7.81 3.15
N GLU A 153 17.32 -7.05 2.26
CA GLU A 153 17.64 -5.63 2.51
C GLU A 153 16.38 -4.79 2.68
N GLN A 154 15.38 -5.00 1.82
CA GLN A 154 14.09 -4.32 1.90
C GLN A 154 13.31 -4.71 3.16
N GLU A 155 13.33 -6.00 3.53
CA GLU A 155 12.76 -6.48 4.79
C GLU A 155 13.37 -5.76 6.00
N ASN A 156 14.71 -5.70 6.06
CA ASN A 156 15.42 -5.03 7.15
C ASN A 156 15.12 -3.53 7.19
N TYR A 157 15.11 -2.87 6.04
CA TYR A 157 14.81 -1.44 5.93
C TYR A 157 13.41 -1.12 6.50
N PHE A 158 12.37 -1.79 6.03
CA PHE A 158 11.01 -1.53 6.50
C PHE A 158 10.79 -2.00 7.94
N THR A 159 11.51 -3.03 8.39
CA THR A 159 11.49 -3.45 9.81
C THR A 159 12.08 -2.37 10.71
N ALA A 160 13.23 -1.79 10.34
CA ALA A 160 13.87 -0.72 11.09
C ALA A 160 13.01 0.55 11.14
N LEU A 161 12.41 0.92 10.00
CA LEU A 161 11.50 2.05 9.88
C LEU A 161 10.23 1.85 10.72
N LEU A 162 9.59 0.68 10.63
CA LEU A 162 8.42 0.35 11.44
C LEU A 162 8.70 0.44 12.94
N LYS A 163 9.83 -0.11 13.39
CA LYS A 163 10.26 -0.05 14.80
C LYS A 163 10.59 1.39 15.22
N CYS A 164 11.17 2.20 14.34
CA CYS A 164 11.44 3.62 14.59
C CYS A 164 10.14 4.40 14.83
N LEU A 165 9.13 4.19 14.00
CA LEU A 165 7.85 4.91 14.09
C LEU A 165 6.95 4.39 15.21
N ASN A 166 7.12 3.13 15.62
CA ASN A 166 6.29 2.45 16.62
C ASN A 166 7.19 1.76 17.66
N PRO A 167 7.81 2.51 18.58
CA PRO A 167 8.75 1.96 19.56
C PRO A 167 8.11 0.94 20.51
N ASP A 168 6.81 1.00 20.71
CA ASP A 168 6.04 0.06 21.54
C ASP A 168 5.60 -1.20 20.79
N LEU A 169 5.95 -1.32 19.52
CA LEU A 169 5.59 -2.49 18.73
C LEU A 169 6.26 -3.75 19.30
N GLY A 170 5.44 -4.68 19.78
CA GLY A 170 5.89 -5.92 20.43
C GLY A 170 5.85 -5.90 21.95
N ASN A 171 5.61 -4.75 22.59
CA ASN A 171 5.43 -4.63 24.03
C ASN A 171 3.96 -4.74 24.45
N ASP A 172 3.06 -4.76 23.48
CA ASP A 172 1.62 -4.72 23.75
C ASP A 172 1.11 -6.11 24.19
N LYS A 173 1.07 -6.31 25.51
CA LYS A 173 0.47 -7.50 26.13
C LYS A 173 -1.06 -7.43 26.18
N THR A 174 -1.70 -6.42 25.62
CA THR A 174 -3.08 -6.07 26.01
C THR A 174 -4.09 -5.83 24.91
N GLU A 175 -3.94 -6.29 23.70
CA GLU A 175 -5.10 -6.21 22.81
C GLU A 175 -5.42 -7.53 22.12
N LYS A 176 -6.26 -8.34 22.78
CA LYS A 176 -7.27 -9.11 22.03
C LYS A 176 -8.23 -8.10 21.41
N LYS A 177 -7.80 -7.40 20.34
CA LYS A 177 -8.72 -6.60 19.52
C LYS A 177 -9.77 -7.56 19.02
N ASN A 178 -11.04 -7.22 19.25
CA ASN A 178 -12.17 -7.82 18.54
C ASN A 178 -11.88 -7.69 17.06
N VAL A 179 -11.32 -8.75 16.48
CA VAL A 179 -11.00 -8.82 15.06
C VAL A 179 -12.34 -8.75 14.35
N ARG A 180 -12.70 -7.59 13.83
CA ARG A 180 -13.82 -7.50 12.91
C ARG A 180 -13.44 -8.33 11.70
N VAL A 181 -14.08 -9.48 11.57
CA VAL A 181 -13.95 -10.31 10.37
C VAL A 181 -14.46 -9.46 9.20
N SER A 182 -13.54 -9.07 8.33
CA SER A 182 -13.86 -8.39 7.08
C SER A 182 -13.64 -9.35 5.91
N VAL A 183 -14.23 -9.05 4.75
CA VAL A 183 -13.97 -9.84 3.54
C VAL A 183 -12.47 -9.97 3.26
N ASN A 184 -11.71 -8.91 3.54
CA ASN A 184 -10.25 -8.93 3.36
C ASN A 184 -9.57 -9.96 4.27
N SER A 185 -10.09 -10.23 5.48
CA SER A 185 -9.48 -11.19 6.40
C SER A 185 -9.50 -12.64 5.91
N PHE A 186 -10.36 -12.96 4.95
CA PHE A 186 -10.34 -14.27 4.28
C PHE A 186 -9.12 -14.46 3.36
N PHE A 187 -8.47 -13.38 2.98
CA PHE A 187 -7.32 -13.37 2.08
C PHE A 187 -6.01 -12.99 2.80
N GLU A 188 -6.03 -12.89 4.13
CA GLU A 188 -4.91 -12.41 4.96
C GLU A 188 -4.42 -13.53 5.89
N ASP A 189 -3.43 -14.31 5.45
CA ASP A 189 -3.08 -15.53 6.18
C ASP A 189 -1.70 -15.58 6.82
N LYS A 190 -0.84 -14.60 6.60
CA LYS A 190 0.52 -14.72 7.11
C LYS A 190 0.74 -13.81 8.32
N PRO A 191 0.99 -14.39 9.52
CA PRO A 191 1.39 -13.59 10.67
C PRO A 191 2.71 -12.88 10.38
N LEU A 192 2.79 -11.62 10.78
CA LEU A 192 4.03 -10.86 10.68
C LEU A 192 5.07 -11.40 11.65
N THR A 193 6.23 -11.78 11.13
CA THR A 193 7.40 -12.11 11.94
C THR A 193 8.48 -11.09 11.68
N LEU A 194 8.74 -10.22 12.65
CA LEU A 194 9.82 -9.23 12.56
C LEU A 194 11.16 -9.87 12.92
N ASN A 195 12.20 -9.51 12.14
CA ASN A 195 13.55 -9.90 12.48
C ASN A 195 13.99 -9.21 13.79
N PRO A 196 14.22 -9.97 14.89
CA PRO A 196 14.57 -9.39 16.19
C PRO A 196 15.94 -8.71 16.20
N LYS A 197 16.82 -9.06 15.28
CA LYS A 197 18.18 -8.50 15.18
C LYS A 197 18.21 -7.13 14.52
N VAL A 198 17.15 -6.74 13.81
CA VAL A 198 17.06 -5.41 13.19
C VAL A 198 16.74 -4.38 14.26
N GLN A 199 17.66 -3.44 14.45
CA GLN A 199 17.45 -2.32 15.37
C GLN A 199 16.56 -1.25 14.73
N PRO A 200 15.82 -0.46 15.53
CA PRO A 200 15.09 0.70 15.01
C PRO A 200 16.09 1.72 14.45
N GLY A 201 15.75 2.30 13.29
CA GLY A 201 16.47 3.45 12.76
C GLY A 201 16.16 4.73 13.55
N LYS A 202 16.83 5.82 13.25
CA LYS A 202 16.48 7.16 13.72
C LYS A 202 15.61 7.82 12.67
N ILE A 203 14.68 8.68 13.07
CA ILE A 203 13.76 9.33 12.13
C ILE A 203 14.53 10.15 11.08
N GLU A 204 15.65 10.73 11.47
CA GLU A 204 16.52 11.54 10.61
C GLU A 204 17.12 10.72 9.45
N ASP A 205 17.19 9.38 9.59
CA ASP A 205 17.67 8.49 8.54
C ASP A 205 16.65 8.31 7.41
N TYR A 206 15.39 8.69 7.64
CA TYR A 206 14.24 8.48 6.75
C TYR A 206 13.61 9.76 6.22
N VAL A 207 14.05 10.92 6.69
CA VAL A 207 13.55 12.22 6.24
C VAL A 207 14.66 13.03 5.60
N SER A 208 14.30 13.76 4.54
CA SER A 208 15.20 14.71 3.90
C SER A 208 14.95 16.11 4.47
N PRO A 209 15.98 16.90 4.77
CA PRO A 209 15.82 18.28 5.22
C PRO A 209 15.21 19.19 4.14
N LEU A 210 15.35 18.81 2.88
CA LEU A 210 14.66 19.42 1.75
C LEU A 210 14.08 18.32 0.90
N PHE A 211 12.77 18.26 0.82
CA PHE A 211 12.04 17.27 0.04
C PHE A 211 11.24 17.95 -1.07
N TYR A 212 11.49 17.56 -2.31
CA TYR A 212 10.84 18.13 -3.48
C TYR A 212 10.32 17.07 -4.43
N ALA A 213 9.02 17.10 -4.70
CA ALA A 213 8.32 16.22 -5.62
C ALA A 213 7.67 17.06 -6.74
N PRO A 214 8.40 17.39 -7.83
CA PRO A 214 7.96 18.34 -8.85
C PRO A 214 6.69 17.90 -9.60
N ASN A 215 6.54 16.59 -9.82
CA ASN A 215 5.41 16.06 -10.59
C ASN A 215 4.06 16.23 -9.87
N VAL A 216 4.10 16.41 -8.57
CA VAL A 216 2.90 16.63 -7.72
C VAL A 216 2.95 17.96 -6.99
N SER A 217 3.89 18.84 -7.34
CA SER A 217 4.06 20.18 -6.78
C SER A 217 4.25 20.21 -5.26
N TRP A 218 4.97 19.24 -4.71
CA TRP A 218 5.29 19.15 -3.29
C TRP A 218 6.69 19.68 -3.00
N LEU A 219 6.78 20.60 -2.04
CA LEU A 219 8.01 21.07 -1.42
C LEU A 219 7.84 21.11 0.10
N VAL A 220 8.70 20.41 0.81
CA VAL A 220 8.72 20.35 2.28
C VAL A 220 10.13 20.60 2.80
#